data_8cb2606af9f9aa79f5bb799c28aff2d4
#
_entry.id   8cb2606af9f9aa79f5bb799c28aff2d4
#
_cell.length_a   1.000
_cell.length_b   1.000
_cell.length_c   1.000
_cell.angle_alpha   90.00
_cell.angle_beta   90.00
_cell.angle_gamma   90.00
#
_symmetry.space_group_name_H-M   'P 1'
#
loop_
_entity.id
_entity.type
_entity.pdbx_description
1 polymer ?
#
loop_
_entity_poly.entity_id
_entity_poly.type
_entity_poly.pdbx_seq_one_letter_code
_entity_poly.pdbx_strand_id
1 'polypeptide(L)'
;MFYFVDLEASRQTQGITFADIVPTDSMRTGQFSKTIKNPFTGTAFAGNLIPQGLISPQATFFLPYMPTQSQSNFNASQGLNIVKSDLKIDTALSATDHLFGRYSIADNQETDPNQFPALKTQSLTSRAQNFAFSETHLFGAHWLNEARASYYRDYFLFSAILAGTNYVKNAGIQGYDVVQVSPSFPYITLSGYSAFNGSGNGNNPKSNRIRTWQYADSLNYTKGKHDLKFGGQMWVQRHSFFNGQSQEGVFGFTTQFTGDAFADFLLGLPATITRSYPLTLYGNQAIQWAAFIQDNYRVRSDLTLNLGFRWEYDPFFRGVNSQTSAFEPSTTTGFNNSAKGLVIVPTNSSGTLLDPNAQPETSQLMPLFSDRIEGTSALHLPESIRKTGPGLYVPRVGLA
;
A
#
# COMPACT_ATOMS: atom_id res chain seq x y z
N MET A 1 -15.09 40.14 0.32
CA MET A 1 -14.67 38.87 0.93
C MET A 1 -15.87 37.94 0.93
N PHE A 2 -15.68 36.71 0.42
CA PHE A 2 -16.67 35.63 0.45
C PHE A 2 -16.08 34.47 1.24
N TYR A 3 -16.93 33.79 1.97
CA TYR A 3 -16.58 32.54 2.64
C TYR A 3 -17.65 31.49 2.38
N PHE A 4 -17.25 30.27 2.35
CA PHE A 4 -18.12 29.11 2.21
C PHE A 4 -17.67 28.06 3.19
N VAL A 5 -18.62 27.45 3.90
CA VAL A 5 -18.39 26.32 4.80
C VAL A 5 -19.42 25.26 4.45
N ASP A 6 -18.95 24.04 4.32
CA ASP A 6 -19.80 22.87 4.13
C ASP A 6 -19.42 21.78 5.12
N LEU A 7 -20.44 21.07 5.60
CA LEU A 7 -20.28 19.88 6.43
C LEU A 7 -21.28 18.81 5.98
N GLU A 8 -20.77 17.69 5.53
CA GLU A 8 -21.55 16.54 5.14
C GLU A 8 -21.21 15.35 6.04
N ALA A 9 -22.23 14.70 6.58
CA ALA A 9 -22.07 13.46 7.32
C ALA A 9 -23.01 12.39 6.74
N SER A 10 -22.44 11.23 6.43
CA SER A 10 -23.19 10.07 5.95
C SER A 10 -22.89 8.87 6.84
N ARG A 11 -23.96 8.16 7.21
CA ARG A 11 -23.88 6.91 7.93
C ARG A 11 -24.66 5.85 7.18
N GLN A 12 -23.96 4.77 6.80
CA GLN A 12 -24.57 3.63 6.14
C GLN A 12 -24.34 2.39 6.99
N THR A 13 -25.39 1.57 7.10
CA THR A 13 -25.30 0.23 7.69
C THR A 13 -25.87 -0.75 6.69
N GLN A 14 -25.13 -1.82 6.40
CA GLN A 14 -25.51 -2.86 5.47
C GLN A 14 -25.44 -4.22 6.15
N GLY A 15 -26.46 -5.05 5.96
CA GLY A 15 -26.43 -6.45 6.36
C GLY A 15 -25.58 -7.28 5.38
N ILE A 16 -24.70 -8.09 5.91
CA ILE A 16 -23.93 -9.08 5.14
C ILE A 16 -24.27 -10.46 5.67
N THR A 17 -24.64 -11.37 4.79
CA THR A 17 -24.90 -12.77 5.13
C THR A 17 -23.64 -13.59 4.81
N PHE A 18 -23.16 -14.34 5.78
CA PHE A 18 -22.11 -15.33 5.62
C PHE A 18 -22.72 -16.72 5.58
N ALA A 19 -22.21 -17.55 4.70
CA ALA A 19 -22.54 -18.96 4.57
C ALA A 19 -21.24 -19.75 4.46
N ASP A 20 -20.77 -20.27 5.58
CA ASP A 20 -19.45 -20.89 5.70
C ASP A 20 -19.50 -22.39 5.58
N ILE A 21 -18.52 -22.96 4.89
CA ILE A 21 -18.27 -24.40 4.89
C ILE A 21 -17.32 -24.69 6.04
N VAL A 22 -17.85 -25.28 7.10
CA VAL A 22 -17.11 -25.59 8.31
C VAL A 22 -17.09 -27.10 8.59
N PRO A 23 -16.08 -27.60 9.32
CA PRO A 23 -16.07 -29.00 9.75
C PRO A 23 -17.28 -29.34 10.61
N THR A 24 -17.75 -30.58 10.50
CA THR A 24 -18.83 -31.07 11.35
C THR A 24 -18.42 -31.14 12.82
N ASP A 25 -19.37 -31.12 13.72
CA ASP A 25 -19.08 -31.21 15.15
C ASP A 25 -18.40 -32.54 15.51
N SER A 26 -18.71 -33.63 14.80
CA SER A 26 -18.00 -34.93 14.97
C SER A 26 -16.54 -34.83 14.48
N MET A 27 -16.26 -34.12 13.39
CA MET A 27 -14.89 -33.94 12.91
C MET A 27 -14.05 -33.13 13.90
N ARG A 28 -14.65 -32.17 14.60
CA ARG A 28 -13.97 -31.38 15.64
C ARG A 28 -13.46 -32.24 16.82
N THR A 29 -14.08 -33.40 17.05
CA THR A 29 -13.64 -34.40 18.03
C THR A 29 -12.76 -35.51 17.44
N GLY A 30 -12.39 -35.38 16.15
CA GLY A 30 -11.53 -36.33 15.45
C GLY A 30 -12.25 -37.41 14.67
N GLN A 31 -13.61 -37.48 14.68
CA GLN A 31 -14.38 -38.52 14.01
C GLN A 31 -14.78 -38.08 12.59
N PHE A 32 -14.36 -38.81 11.58
CA PHE A 32 -14.62 -38.55 10.17
C PHE A 32 -15.55 -39.59 9.54
N SER A 33 -16.38 -39.14 8.58
CA SER A 33 -17.27 -40.02 7.82
C SER A 33 -16.57 -40.74 6.66
N LYS A 34 -15.38 -40.24 6.25
CA LYS A 34 -14.54 -40.83 5.20
C LYS A 34 -13.26 -41.39 5.78
N THR A 35 -12.59 -42.24 5.02
CA THR A 35 -11.31 -42.83 5.41
C THR A 35 -10.24 -41.72 5.55
N ILE A 36 -9.63 -41.67 6.73
CA ILE A 36 -8.53 -40.76 7.07
C ILE A 36 -7.25 -41.57 7.23
N LYS A 37 -6.24 -41.23 6.46
CA LYS A 37 -4.91 -41.85 6.52
C LYS A 37 -4.13 -41.35 7.75
N ASN A 38 -3.54 -42.27 8.50
CA ASN A 38 -2.57 -41.90 9.53
C ASN A 38 -1.20 -41.65 8.85
N PRO A 39 -0.68 -40.43 8.85
CA PRO A 39 0.56 -40.10 8.13
C PRO A 39 1.80 -40.71 8.81
N PHE A 40 1.70 -41.12 10.07
CA PHE A 40 2.82 -41.69 10.84
C PHE A 40 2.98 -43.19 10.62
N THR A 41 1.90 -43.91 10.29
CA THR A 41 1.93 -45.36 10.06
C THR A 41 1.70 -45.75 8.63
N GLY A 42 1.16 -44.83 7.81
CA GLY A 42 0.79 -45.08 6.41
C GLY A 42 -0.55 -45.82 6.24
N THR A 43 -1.21 -46.25 7.30
CA THR A 43 -2.49 -46.98 7.29
C THR A 43 -3.67 -46.03 7.62
N ALA A 44 -4.90 -46.47 7.41
CA ALA A 44 -6.06 -45.70 7.87
C ALA A 44 -6.18 -45.70 9.40
N PHE A 45 -6.69 -44.60 9.96
CA PHE A 45 -7.11 -44.58 11.35
C PHE A 45 -8.25 -45.56 11.60
N ALA A 46 -8.17 -46.38 12.68
CA ALA A 46 -9.22 -47.28 13.03
C ALA A 46 -10.56 -46.56 13.26
N GLY A 47 -11.62 -47.00 12.58
CA GLY A 47 -12.93 -46.36 12.66
C GLY A 47 -12.95 -44.92 12.16
N ASN A 48 -11.96 -44.47 11.39
CA ASN A 48 -11.79 -43.08 10.92
C ASN A 48 -11.75 -42.08 12.09
N LEU A 49 -11.25 -42.50 13.24
CA LEU A 49 -11.12 -41.68 14.45
C LEU A 49 -9.66 -41.31 14.69
N ILE A 50 -9.34 -40.03 14.70
CA ILE A 50 -8.07 -39.53 15.17
C ILE A 50 -8.07 -39.59 16.71
N PRO A 51 -7.18 -40.39 17.36
CA PRO A 51 -7.10 -40.46 18.82
C PRO A 51 -6.81 -39.06 19.41
N GLN A 52 -7.42 -38.75 20.54
CA GLN A 52 -7.28 -37.45 21.21
C GLN A 52 -5.81 -37.10 21.52
N GLY A 53 -4.98 -38.10 21.85
CA GLY A 53 -3.54 -37.91 22.10
C GLY A 53 -2.73 -37.51 20.84
N LEU A 54 -3.29 -37.61 19.66
CA LEU A 54 -2.67 -37.16 18.40
C LEU A 54 -3.19 -35.80 17.91
N ILE A 55 -4.26 -35.29 18.51
CA ILE A 55 -4.73 -33.92 18.19
C ILE A 55 -3.71 -32.92 18.76
N SER A 56 -3.20 -32.07 17.89
CA SER A 56 -2.15 -31.13 18.26
C SER A 56 -2.67 -30.05 19.24
N PRO A 57 -1.84 -29.65 20.22
CA PRO A 57 -2.18 -28.56 21.13
C PRO A 57 -2.49 -27.26 20.37
N GLN A 58 -1.83 -27.01 19.22
CA GLN A 58 -2.02 -25.85 18.35
C GLN A 58 -3.43 -25.88 17.74
N ALA A 59 -3.85 -27.01 17.20
CA ALA A 59 -5.22 -27.15 16.68
C ALA A 59 -6.25 -26.93 17.80
N THR A 60 -6.04 -27.50 18.96
CA THR A 60 -6.91 -27.31 20.13
C THR A 60 -7.01 -25.85 20.53
N PHE A 61 -5.90 -25.10 20.48
CA PHE A 61 -5.87 -23.66 20.77
C PHE A 61 -6.70 -22.84 19.77
N PHE A 62 -6.61 -23.15 18.46
CA PHE A 62 -7.30 -22.38 17.41
C PHE A 62 -8.76 -22.82 17.20
N LEU A 63 -9.12 -24.04 17.54
CA LEU A 63 -10.43 -24.60 17.28
C LEU A 63 -11.63 -23.78 17.83
N PRO A 64 -11.55 -23.12 19.01
CA PRO A 64 -12.63 -22.26 19.52
C PRO A 64 -12.94 -21.03 18.66
N TYR A 65 -12.02 -20.59 17.82
CA TYR A 65 -12.22 -19.45 16.92
C TYR A 65 -12.97 -19.83 15.64
N MET A 66 -13.07 -21.11 15.33
CA MET A 66 -13.82 -21.62 14.18
C MET A 66 -15.28 -21.82 14.55
N PRO A 67 -16.25 -21.35 13.76
CA PRO A 67 -17.66 -21.56 14.05
C PRO A 67 -18.04 -23.05 13.98
N THR A 68 -19.04 -23.41 14.76
CA THR A 68 -19.70 -24.74 14.67
C THR A 68 -20.62 -24.76 13.47
N GLN A 69 -21.13 -25.93 13.11
CA GLN A 69 -22.11 -26.05 12.00
C GLN A 69 -23.36 -25.17 12.23
N SER A 70 -23.83 -25.06 13.48
CA SER A 70 -24.97 -24.20 13.81
C SER A 70 -24.67 -22.70 13.68
N GLN A 71 -23.40 -22.32 13.65
CA GLN A 71 -22.92 -20.93 13.51
C GLN A 71 -22.39 -20.62 12.12
N SER A 72 -22.45 -21.56 11.19
CA SER A 72 -21.90 -21.40 9.83
C SER A 72 -22.67 -20.42 8.96
N ASN A 73 -23.93 -20.16 9.29
CA ASN A 73 -24.78 -19.19 8.60
C ASN A 73 -25.18 -18.10 9.60
N PHE A 74 -24.80 -16.86 9.33
CA PHE A 74 -25.17 -15.74 10.19
C PHE A 74 -25.20 -14.44 9.41
N ASN A 75 -25.92 -13.45 9.97
CA ASN A 75 -25.97 -12.09 9.47
C ASN A 75 -25.11 -11.18 10.37
N ALA A 76 -24.33 -10.34 9.75
CA ALA A 76 -23.52 -9.33 10.42
C ALA A 76 -23.78 -7.95 9.82
N SER A 77 -23.42 -6.91 10.55
CA SER A 77 -23.55 -5.53 10.09
C SER A 77 -22.19 -4.97 9.68
N GLN A 78 -22.12 -4.52 8.43
CA GLN A 78 -21.05 -3.63 7.96
C GLN A 78 -21.48 -2.19 8.16
N GLY A 79 -20.59 -1.37 8.69
CA GLY A 79 -20.85 0.06 8.92
C GLY A 79 -19.89 0.92 8.13
N LEU A 80 -20.39 1.99 7.54
CA LEU A 80 -19.60 3.03 6.89
C LEU A 80 -20.04 4.39 7.41
N ASN A 81 -19.11 5.12 8.04
CA ASN A 81 -19.30 6.50 8.47
C ASN A 81 -18.37 7.39 7.67
N ILE A 82 -18.91 8.42 7.05
CA ILE A 82 -18.16 9.42 6.29
C ILE A 82 -18.50 10.79 6.82
N VAL A 83 -17.49 11.58 7.13
CA VAL A 83 -17.62 12.99 7.50
C VAL A 83 -16.70 13.80 6.60
N LYS A 84 -17.27 14.79 5.92
CA LYS A 84 -16.53 15.70 5.05
C LYS A 84 -16.80 17.13 5.48
N SER A 85 -15.80 17.98 5.35
CA SER A 85 -15.94 19.42 5.57
C SER A 85 -15.06 20.18 4.59
N ASP A 86 -15.62 21.27 4.06
CA ASP A 86 -14.94 22.22 3.19
C ASP A 86 -15.04 23.63 3.80
N LEU A 87 -13.92 24.33 3.84
CA LEU A 87 -13.81 25.74 4.13
C LEU A 87 -13.17 26.43 2.93
N LYS A 88 -13.82 27.45 2.42
CA LYS A 88 -13.31 28.30 1.32
C LYS A 88 -13.38 29.77 1.72
N ILE A 89 -12.32 30.50 1.43
CA ILE A 89 -12.23 31.95 1.55
C ILE A 89 -11.77 32.51 0.21
N ASP A 90 -12.42 33.58 -0.22
CA ASP A 90 -12.16 34.26 -1.47
C ASP A 90 -12.28 35.77 -1.21
N THR A 91 -11.21 36.53 -1.42
CA THR A 91 -11.17 37.95 -1.06
C THR A 91 -10.25 38.77 -1.95
N ALA A 92 -10.75 39.94 -2.39
CA ALA A 92 -9.90 40.98 -2.89
C ALA A 92 -9.32 41.77 -1.72
N LEU A 93 -8.00 41.75 -1.55
CA LEU A 93 -7.29 42.56 -0.54
C LEU A 93 -7.14 44.00 -0.99
N SER A 94 -7.00 44.19 -2.30
CA SER A 94 -6.93 45.49 -2.96
C SER A 94 -7.58 45.41 -4.33
N ALA A 95 -7.52 46.48 -5.12
CA ALA A 95 -7.94 46.49 -6.53
C ALA A 95 -7.04 45.60 -7.41
N THR A 96 -5.84 45.29 -6.93
CA THR A 96 -4.82 44.53 -7.65
C THR A 96 -4.52 43.14 -7.07
N ASP A 97 -4.99 42.88 -5.84
CA ASP A 97 -4.66 41.68 -5.10
C ASP A 97 -5.90 40.85 -4.79
N HIS A 98 -5.88 39.62 -5.23
CA HIS A 98 -6.93 38.65 -4.96
C HIS A 98 -6.36 37.39 -4.32
N LEU A 99 -6.94 36.98 -3.19
CA LEU A 99 -6.56 35.76 -2.48
C LEU A 99 -7.68 34.75 -2.50
N PHE A 100 -7.30 33.50 -2.67
CA PHE A 100 -8.13 32.32 -2.54
C PHE A 100 -7.49 31.33 -1.58
N GLY A 101 -8.28 30.80 -0.69
CA GLY A 101 -7.87 29.70 0.20
C GLY A 101 -8.97 28.66 0.32
N ARG A 102 -8.62 27.38 0.30
CA ARG A 102 -9.52 26.26 0.53
C ARG A 102 -8.86 25.22 1.40
N TYR A 103 -9.61 24.71 2.37
CA TYR A 103 -9.26 23.53 3.14
C TYR A 103 -10.40 22.53 3.07
N SER A 104 -10.07 21.28 2.74
CA SER A 104 -11.01 20.16 2.67
C SER A 104 -10.48 19.03 3.53
N ILE A 105 -11.37 18.38 4.28
CA ILE A 105 -11.09 17.19 5.07
C ILE A 105 -12.20 16.17 4.85
N ALA A 106 -11.80 14.89 4.74
CA ALA A 106 -12.72 13.76 4.71
C ALA A 106 -12.20 12.67 5.63
N ASP A 107 -13.04 12.27 6.57
CA ASP A 107 -12.82 11.14 7.47
C ASP A 107 -13.77 10.01 7.08
N ASN A 108 -13.22 8.81 6.86
CA ASN A 108 -13.99 7.61 6.61
C ASN A 108 -13.63 6.57 7.67
N GLN A 109 -14.64 5.93 8.20
CA GLN A 109 -14.51 4.78 9.09
C GLN A 109 -15.42 3.67 8.60
N GLU A 110 -14.83 2.56 8.22
CA GLU A 110 -15.54 1.35 7.82
C GLU A 110 -15.29 0.25 8.85
N THR A 111 -16.31 -0.51 9.15
CA THR A 111 -16.24 -1.69 10.02
C THR A 111 -16.71 -2.89 9.24
N ASP A 112 -15.79 -3.81 8.94
CA ASP A 112 -16.05 -5.04 8.23
C ASP A 112 -16.21 -6.20 9.20
N PRO A 113 -17.37 -6.86 9.23
CA PRO A 113 -17.53 -8.07 10.02
C PRO A 113 -16.68 -9.19 9.44
N ASN A 114 -16.11 -10.01 10.32
CA ASN A 114 -15.44 -11.22 9.88
C ASN A 114 -16.45 -12.33 9.63
N GLN A 115 -16.17 -13.18 8.64
CA GLN A 115 -16.97 -14.38 8.37
C GLN A 115 -17.00 -15.36 9.57
N PHE A 116 -16.01 -15.29 10.46
CA PHE A 116 -16.00 -16.05 11.71
C PHE A 116 -16.24 -15.11 12.89
N PRO A 117 -17.41 -15.18 13.57
CA PRO A 117 -17.78 -14.20 14.60
C PRO A 117 -16.77 -14.07 15.74
N ALA A 118 -16.09 -15.16 16.10
CA ALA A 118 -15.06 -15.15 17.14
C ALA A 118 -13.84 -14.31 16.79
N LEU A 119 -13.60 -14.03 15.49
CA LEU A 119 -12.52 -13.18 15.02
C LEU A 119 -12.87 -11.69 15.03
N LYS A 120 -14.11 -11.34 15.39
CA LYS A 120 -14.62 -9.97 15.50
C LYS A 120 -14.57 -9.19 14.18
N THR A 121 -14.83 -7.90 14.26
CA THR A 121 -14.79 -6.98 13.10
C THR A 121 -13.41 -6.44 12.86
N GLN A 122 -13.11 -6.18 11.60
CA GLN A 122 -11.95 -5.41 11.17
C GLN A 122 -12.37 -3.96 10.92
N SER A 123 -11.46 -3.01 11.09
CA SER A 123 -11.73 -1.61 10.77
C SER A 123 -10.77 -1.09 9.70
N LEU A 124 -11.34 -0.29 8.79
CA LEU A 124 -10.61 0.59 7.90
C LEU A 124 -10.89 2.02 8.34
N THR A 125 -9.84 2.78 8.61
CA THR A 125 -9.95 4.22 8.81
C THR A 125 -9.14 4.94 7.75
N SER A 126 -9.71 6.01 7.18
CA SER A 126 -8.97 6.88 6.28
C SER A 126 -9.27 8.34 6.54
N ARG A 127 -8.26 9.18 6.31
CA ARG A 127 -8.35 10.64 6.37
C ARG A 127 -7.66 11.24 5.18
N ALA A 128 -8.43 11.95 4.35
CA ALA A 128 -7.93 12.78 3.28
C ALA A 128 -8.01 14.26 3.67
N GLN A 129 -6.95 15.01 3.41
CA GLN A 129 -6.86 16.46 3.66
C GLN A 129 -6.28 17.14 2.43
N ASN A 130 -6.86 18.25 2.07
CA ASN A 130 -6.37 19.10 0.99
C ASN A 130 -6.38 20.56 1.46
N PHE A 131 -5.26 21.23 1.25
CA PHE A 131 -5.13 22.66 1.40
C PHE A 131 -4.72 23.25 0.05
N ALA A 132 -5.40 24.27 -0.41
CA ALA A 132 -5.07 25.02 -1.62
C ALA A 132 -5.10 26.52 -1.32
N PHE A 133 -4.10 27.21 -1.81
CA PHE A 133 -3.94 28.65 -1.71
C PHE A 133 -3.55 29.20 -3.07
N SER A 134 -4.12 30.32 -3.47
CA SER A 134 -3.62 31.10 -4.60
C SER A 134 -3.70 32.59 -4.31
N GLU A 135 -2.73 33.30 -4.84
CA GLU A 135 -2.68 34.75 -4.87
C GLU A 135 -2.54 35.19 -6.32
N THR A 136 -3.32 36.19 -6.68
CA THR A 136 -3.26 36.83 -8.00
C THR A 136 -2.96 38.29 -7.78
N HIS A 137 -1.90 38.80 -8.42
CA HIS A 137 -1.48 40.20 -8.35
C HIS A 137 -1.36 40.83 -9.71
N LEU A 138 -1.93 42.01 -9.85
CA LEU A 138 -1.85 42.82 -11.09
C LEU A 138 -0.78 43.90 -10.94
N PHE A 139 0.38 43.72 -11.59
CA PHE A 139 1.44 44.74 -11.66
C PHE A 139 1.19 45.71 -12.82
N GLY A 140 0.50 46.78 -12.53
CA GLY A 140 0.14 47.77 -13.51
C GLY A 140 -0.84 47.24 -14.56
N ALA A 141 -0.80 47.75 -15.80
CA ALA A 141 -1.79 47.45 -16.84
C ALA A 141 -1.47 46.20 -17.67
N HIS A 142 -0.30 45.58 -17.52
CA HIS A 142 0.19 44.60 -18.48
C HIS A 142 0.61 43.26 -17.87
N TRP A 143 0.87 43.23 -16.58
CA TRP A 143 1.41 42.04 -15.88
C TRP A 143 0.42 41.48 -14.88
N LEU A 144 0.13 40.22 -15.00
CA LEU A 144 -0.67 39.47 -14.04
C LEU A 144 0.16 38.27 -13.55
N ASN A 145 0.42 38.23 -12.26
CA ASN A 145 1.03 37.06 -11.60
C ASN A 145 -0.04 36.21 -10.92
N GLU A 146 0.14 34.92 -10.95
CA GLU A 146 -0.65 33.96 -10.17
C GLU A 146 0.29 32.96 -9.51
N ALA A 147 0.42 33.06 -8.18
CA ALA A 147 1.14 32.12 -7.35
C ALA A 147 0.17 31.13 -6.70
N ARG A 148 0.50 29.85 -6.68
CA ARG A 148 -0.31 28.79 -6.08
C ARG A 148 0.54 27.87 -5.21
N ALA A 149 -0.02 27.48 -4.09
CA ALA A 149 0.54 26.43 -3.22
C ALA A 149 -0.57 25.48 -2.80
N SER A 150 -0.28 24.20 -2.82
CA SER A 150 -1.22 23.21 -2.31
C SER A 150 -0.51 22.10 -1.55
N TYR A 151 -1.24 21.51 -0.61
CA TYR A 151 -0.82 20.36 0.13
C TYR A 151 -1.94 19.33 0.14
N TYR A 152 -1.63 18.12 -0.29
CA TYR A 152 -2.52 16.97 -0.20
C TYR A 152 -1.91 15.92 0.72
N ARG A 153 -2.75 15.37 1.58
CA ARG A 153 -2.42 14.23 2.41
C ARG A 153 -3.56 13.23 2.37
N ASP A 154 -3.21 11.98 2.12
CA ASP A 154 -4.10 10.85 2.29
C ASP A 154 -3.46 9.83 3.22
N TYR A 155 -4.26 9.28 4.11
CA TYR A 155 -3.84 8.25 5.05
C TYR A 155 -4.96 7.24 5.22
N PHE A 156 -4.64 5.97 5.10
CA PHE A 156 -5.55 4.91 5.52
C PHE A 156 -4.82 3.85 6.36
N LEU A 157 -5.60 3.21 7.21
CA LEU A 157 -5.17 2.12 8.07
C LEU A 157 -6.23 1.02 8.05
N PHE A 158 -5.84 -0.15 7.57
CA PHE A 158 -6.52 -1.41 7.86
C PHE A 158 -5.98 -1.99 9.16
N SER A 159 -6.84 -2.19 10.15
CA SER A 159 -6.44 -2.84 11.40
C SER A 159 -6.25 -4.35 11.19
N ALA A 160 -5.37 -4.94 11.98
CA ALA A 160 -5.31 -6.39 12.08
C ALA A 160 -6.47 -6.91 12.94
N ILE A 161 -6.93 -8.12 12.64
CA ILE A 161 -7.98 -8.80 13.40
C ILE A 161 -7.41 -9.27 14.73
N LEU A 162 -8.13 -9.03 15.82
CA LEU A 162 -7.70 -9.34 17.18
C LEU A 162 -6.30 -8.80 17.51
N ALA A 163 -6.03 -7.57 17.04
CA ALA A 163 -4.74 -6.92 17.27
C ALA A 163 -4.38 -6.79 18.75
N GLY A 164 -3.08 -6.85 19.06
CA GLY A 164 -2.52 -6.71 20.39
C GLY A 164 -2.18 -8.03 21.08
N THR A 165 -2.52 -9.19 20.50
CA THR A 165 -2.23 -10.52 21.07
C THR A 165 -1.45 -11.39 20.08
N ASN A 166 -0.34 -11.97 20.53
CA ASN A 166 0.44 -12.92 19.72
C ASN A 166 -0.15 -14.33 19.84
N TYR A 167 -1.14 -14.61 19.00
CA TYR A 167 -1.85 -15.90 19.00
C TYR A 167 -0.95 -17.07 18.63
N VAL A 168 -0.01 -16.87 17.71
CA VAL A 168 0.88 -17.93 17.22
C VAL A 168 1.85 -18.36 18.32
N LYS A 169 2.43 -17.40 19.05
CA LYS A 169 3.25 -17.69 20.24
C LYS A 169 2.42 -18.36 21.33
N ASN A 170 1.21 -17.85 21.60
CA ASN A 170 0.34 -18.41 22.65
C ASN A 170 -0.12 -19.84 22.32
N ALA A 171 -0.23 -20.17 21.04
CA ALA A 171 -0.47 -21.55 20.58
C ALA A 171 0.76 -22.46 20.73
N GLY A 172 1.92 -21.94 21.17
CA GLY A 172 3.15 -22.70 21.31
C GLY A 172 3.91 -22.97 20.00
N ILE A 173 3.61 -22.23 18.94
CA ILE A 173 4.34 -22.34 17.66
C ILE A 173 5.67 -21.59 17.80
N GLN A 174 6.77 -22.30 17.58
CA GLN A 174 8.12 -21.77 17.73
C GLN A 174 8.48 -20.76 16.63
N GLY A 175 9.41 -19.85 16.94
CA GLY A 175 9.91 -18.87 15.97
C GLY A 175 9.06 -17.59 15.82
N TYR A 176 8.01 -17.42 16.62
CA TYR A 176 7.11 -16.24 16.60
C TYR A 176 7.23 -15.38 17.87
N ASP A 177 8.37 -15.46 18.57
CA ASP A 177 8.60 -14.67 19.79
C ASP A 177 8.64 -13.17 19.53
N VAL A 178 9.09 -12.76 18.34
CA VAL A 178 9.16 -11.37 17.93
C VAL A 178 8.14 -11.12 16.83
N VAL A 179 7.17 -10.24 17.11
CA VAL A 179 6.24 -9.66 16.14
C VAL A 179 6.53 -8.17 16.07
N GLN A 180 6.92 -7.69 14.92
CA GLN A 180 7.43 -6.33 14.75
C GLN A 180 6.36 -5.25 14.83
N VAL A 181 5.13 -5.55 14.41
CA VAL A 181 4.02 -4.59 14.39
C VAL A 181 2.75 -5.29 14.83
N SER A 182 2.08 -4.72 15.84
CA SER A 182 0.76 -5.10 16.32
C SER A 182 0.43 -6.59 16.12
N PRO A 183 0.86 -7.47 17.02
CA PRO A 183 0.58 -8.90 16.92
C PRO A 183 -0.92 -9.14 16.79
N SER A 184 -1.30 -10.16 16.04
CA SER A 184 -2.69 -10.44 15.70
C SER A 184 -2.94 -11.93 15.47
N PHE A 185 -4.12 -12.26 14.97
CA PHE A 185 -4.49 -13.64 14.65
C PHE A 185 -3.84 -14.08 13.32
N PRO A 186 -3.30 -15.31 13.21
CA PRO A 186 -2.71 -15.82 11.98
C PRO A 186 -3.76 -16.07 10.88
N TYR A 187 -3.30 -16.26 9.66
CA TYR A 187 -4.13 -16.66 8.53
C TYR A 187 -4.03 -18.19 8.37
N ILE A 188 -5.15 -18.89 8.52
CA ILE A 188 -5.20 -20.36 8.39
C ILE A 188 -6.14 -20.72 7.25
N THR A 189 -5.65 -21.47 6.27
CA THR A 189 -6.45 -21.98 5.15
C THR A 189 -6.61 -23.49 5.24
N LEU A 190 -7.82 -23.96 4.95
CA LEU A 190 -8.20 -25.36 4.95
C LEU A 190 -8.84 -25.67 3.60
N SER A 191 -8.22 -26.48 2.77
CA SER A 191 -8.77 -26.81 1.46
C SER A 191 -10.15 -27.46 1.58
N GLY A 192 -11.15 -26.89 0.89
CA GLY A 192 -12.53 -27.36 0.95
C GLY A 192 -13.39 -26.80 2.09
N TYR A 193 -12.81 -25.92 2.93
CA TYR A 193 -13.52 -25.21 4.01
C TYR A 193 -13.33 -23.71 3.86
N SER A 194 -14.21 -22.95 4.51
CA SER A 194 -14.04 -21.50 4.60
C SER A 194 -12.72 -21.16 5.31
N ALA A 195 -12.01 -20.17 4.83
CA ALA A 195 -10.71 -19.79 5.39
C ALA A 195 -10.87 -19.22 6.80
N PHE A 196 -10.01 -19.69 7.68
CA PHE A 196 -9.85 -19.22 9.04
C PHE A 196 -9.02 -17.93 9.02
N ASN A 197 -9.70 -16.83 8.73
CA ASN A 197 -9.08 -15.65 8.19
C ASN A 197 -8.86 -14.58 9.27
N GLY A 198 -7.73 -14.61 9.93
CA GLY A 198 -7.41 -13.63 10.97
C GLY A 198 -7.08 -12.24 10.45
N SER A 199 -6.49 -12.10 9.29
CA SER A 199 -5.98 -10.80 8.84
C SER A 199 -6.26 -10.50 7.36
N GLY A 200 -7.42 -10.90 6.86
CA GLY A 200 -7.85 -10.61 5.49
C GLY A 200 -6.70 -10.71 4.46
N ASN A 201 -6.42 -11.86 3.92
CA ASN A 201 -5.30 -12.18 3.05
C ASN A 201 -3.90 -12.21 3.71
N GLY A 202 -3.79 -12.18 5.04
CA GLY A 202 -2.49 -12.18 5.72
C GLY A 202 -1.70 -10.87 5.59
N ASN A 203 -2.32 -9.78 5.12
CA ASN A 203 -1.65 -8.52 4.78
C ASN A 203 -1.90 -7.39 5.78
N ASN A 204 -2.55 -7.67 6.91
CA ASN A 204 -2.89 -6.65 7.91
C ASN A 204 -2.05 -6.81 9.18
N PRO A 205 -1.75 -5.70 9.89
CA PRO A 205 -2.18 -4.35 9.59
C PRO A 205 -1.53 -3.80 8.30
N LYS A 206 -2.27 -2.96 7.59
CA LYS A 206 -1.80 -2.30 6.38
C LYS A 206 -2.07 -0.80 6.48
N SER A 207 -1.08 0.02 6.22
CA SER A 207 -1.26 1.46 6.16
C SER A 207 -0.60 2.06 4.95
N ASN A 208 -1.19 3.15 4.47
CA ASN A 208 -0.65 3.94 3.39
C ASN A 208 -0.76 5.43 3.74
N ARG A 209 0.28 6.19 3.44
CA ARG A 209 0.32 7.63 3.61
C ARG A 209 0.93 8.29 2.39
N ILE A 210 0.12 9.05 1.69
CA ILE A 210 0.54 9.87 0.55
C ILE A 210 0.58 11.32 1.01
N ARG A 211 1.60 12.07 0.62
CA ARG A 211 1.74 13.51 0.84
C ARG A 211 2.29 14.13 -0.43
N THR A 212 1.61 15.15 -0.90
CA THR A 212 2.03 15.90 -2.09
C THR A 212 2.00 17.38 -1.76
N TRP A 213 3.10 18.05 -1.95
CA TRP A 213 3.20 19.51 -1.97
C TRP A 213 3.32 19.94 -3.41
N GLN A 214 2.57 20.93 -3.79
CA GLN A 214 2.63 21.50 -5.12
C GLN A 214 2.80 23.01 -5.00
N TYR A 215 3.72 23.53 -5.77
CA TYR A 215 3.97 24.95 -5.94
C TYR A 215 3.94 25.27 -7.40
N ALA A 216 3.27 26.36 -7.77
CA ALA A 216 3.21 26.83 -9.13
C ALA A 216 3.20 28.35 -9.14
N ASP A 217 3.88 28.92 -10.11
CA ASP A 217 3.87 30.35 -10.36
C ASP A 217 3.76 30.58 -11.87
N SER A 218 2.94 31.55 -12.25
CA SER A 218 2.80 31.96 -13.66
C SER A 218 2.66 33.47 -13.77
N LEU A 219 3.33 34.03 -14.76
CA LEU A 219 3.31 35.42 -15.07
C LEU A 219 2.76 35.60 -16.52
N ASN A 220 1.70 36.41 -16.64
CA ASN A 220 1.11 36.79 -17.90
C ASN A 220 1.53 38.23 -18.24
N TYR A 221 1.91 38.46 -19.48
CA TYR A 221 2.25 39.77 -20.00
C TYR A 221 1.49 40.03 -21.28
N THR A 222 0.61 41.03 -21.27
CA THR A 222 -0.18 41.42 -22.43
C THR A 222 0.18 42.83 -22.87
N LYS A 223 0.77 42.97 -24.06
CA LYS A 223 1.08 44.28 -24.64
C LYS A 223 1.11 44.22 -26.16
N GLY A 224 0.36 45.12 -26.77
CA GLY A 224 0.28 45.21 -28.22
C GLY A 224 -0.33 43.97 -28.86
N LYS A 225 0.48 43.23 -29.62
CA LYS A 225 0.07 42.01 -30.33
C LYS A 225 0.43 40.73 -29.60
N HIS A 226 1.12 40.82 -28.46
CA HIS A 226 1.63 39.69 -27.70
C HIS A 226 0.81 39.46 -26.42
N ASP A 227 0.48 38.21 -26.18
CA ASP A 227 -0.07 37.70 -24.92
C ASP A 227 0.79 36.54 -24.48
N LEU A 228 1.83 36.91 -23.73
CA LEU A 228 2.86 35.99 -23.22
C LEU A 228 2.44 35.41 -21.88
N LYS A 229 2.57 34.10 -21.74
CA LYS A 229 2.44 33.42 -20.46
C LYS A 229 3.66 32.52 -20.23
N PHE A 230 4.30 32.64 -19.07
CA PHE A 230 5.39 31.75 -18.65
C PHE A 230 5.28 31.44 -17.19
N GLY A 231 5.84 30.31 -16.81
CA GLY A 231 5.74 29.86 -15.44
C GLY A 231 6.47 28.55 -15.17
N GLY A 232 6.37 28.15 -13.94
CA GLY A 232 6.94 26.89 -13.46
C GLY A 232 6.08 26.24 -12.40
N GLN A 233 6.34 24.96 -12.19
CA GLN A 233 5.69 24.20 -11.14
C GLN A 233 6.64 23.13 -10.58
N MET A 234 6.44 22.81 -9.31
CA MET A 234 7.16 21.79 -8.60
C MET A 234 6.18 20.94 -7.80
N TRP A 235 6.32 19.62 -7.91
CA TRP A 235 5.63 18.68 -7.05
C TRP A 235 6.65 17.90 -6.20
N VAL A 236 6.43 17.90 -4.90
CA VAL A 236 7.18 17.05 -3.98
C VAL A 236 6.24 15.95 -3.50
N GLN A 237 6.47 14.75 -3.96
CA GLN A 237 5.66 13.59 -3.62
C GLN A 237 6.39 12.70 -2.62
N ARG A 238 5.70 12.32 -1.55
CA ARG A 238 6.18 11.34 -0.58
C ARG A 238 5.08 10.32 -0.33
N HIS A 239 5.44 9.07 -0.49
CA HIS A 239 4.58 7.94 -0.23
C HIS A 239 5.25 7.05 0.81
N SER A 240 4.53 6.70 1.86
CA SER A 240 4.99 5.74 2.87
C SER A 240 3.92 4.70 3.05
N PHE A 241 4.28 3.45 2.99
CA PHE A 241 3.33 2.37 3.21
C PHE A 241 3.96 1.27 4.07
N PHE A 242 3.09 0.67 4.85
CA PHE A 242 3.38 -0.50 5.64
C PHE A 242 2.42 -1.61 5.22
N ASN A 243 2.96 -2.81 5.05
CA ASN A 243 2.18 -4.00 4.75
C ASN A 243 2.63 -5.10 5.71
N GLY A 244 1.75 -5.46 6.64
CA GLY A 244 1.99 -6.52 7.62
C GLY A 244 1.92 -7.92 7.05
N GLN A 245 2.26 -8.08 5.76
CA GLN A 245 2.13 -9.33 5.02
C GLN A 245 2.69 -10.52 5.79
N SER A 246 1.81 -11.44 6.14
CA SER A 246 2.15 -12.75 6.72
C SER A 246 3.06 -12.71 7.96
N GLN A 247 3.06 -11.60 8.72
CA GLN A 247 3.94 -11.51 9.89
C GLN A 247 3.59 -12.55 10.98
N GLU A 248 2.30 -12.86 11.16
CA GLU A 248 1.80 -13.89 12.07
C GLU A 248 1.79 -15.27 11.44
N GLY A 249 2.23 -15.39 10.21
CA GLY A 249 2.21 -16.62 9.45
C GLY A 249 0.90 -16.87 8.71
N VAL A 250 1.04 -17.51 7.56
CA VAL A 250 -0.04 -18.12 6.78
C VAL A 250 0.20 -19.63 6.85
N PHE A 251 -0.75 -20.36 7.44
CA PHE A 251 -0.69 -21.80 7.59
C PHE A 251 -1.69 -22.43 6.64
N GLY A 252 -1.19 -23.14 5.63
CA GLY A 252 -2.02 -23.80 4.61
C GLY A 252 -2.13 -25.30 4.87
N PHE A 253 -3.34 -25.77 5.10
CA PHE A 253 -3.65 -27.19 5.25
C PHE A 253 -4.38 -27.68 4.01
N THR A 254 -3.92 -28.78 3.49
CA THR A 254 -4.47 -29.40 2.26
C THR A 254 -4.96 -30.82 2.59
N THR A 255 -5.04 -31.67 1.60
CA THR A 255 -5.34 -33.09 1.79
C THR A 255 -4.07 -33.97 1.76
N GLN A 256 -2.92 -33.37 1.88
CA GLN A 256 -1.63 -33.98 1.56
C GLN A 256 -1.29 -35.17 2.49
N PHE A 257 -1.59 -35.03 3.76
CA PHE A 257 -1.10 -36.02 4.76
C PHE A 257 -2.16 -37.07 5.08
N THR A 258 -3.40 -36.65 5.32
CA THR A 258 -4.46 -37.55 5.79
C THR A 258 -5.53 -37.83 4.74
N GLY A 259 -5.59 -37.03 3.66
CA GLY A 259 -6.71 -37.03 2.69
C GLY A 259 -7.83 -36.06 3.06
N ASP A 260 -7.70 -35.28 4.15
CA ASP A 260 -8.64 -34.24 4.57
C ASP A 260 -7.89 -33.07 5.20
N ALA A 261 -8.17 -31.85 4.76
CA ALA A 261 -7.47 -30.67 5.24
C ALA A 261 -7.74 -30.34 6.72
N PHE A 262 -8.94 -30.67 7.21
CA PHE A 262 -9.24 -30.47 8.63
C PHE A 262 -8.60 -31.54 9.50
N ALA A 263 -8.44 -32.77 9.02
CA ALA A 263 -7.67 -33.79 9.70
C ALA A 263 -6.17 -33.43 9.75
N ASP A 264 -5.62 -32.86 8.65
CA ASP A 264 -4.25 -32.34 8.63
C ASP A 264 -4.10 -31.20 9.66
N PHE A 265 -5.09 -30.30 9.79
CA PHE A 265 -5.12 -29.26 10.80
C PHE A 265 -5.16 -29.82 12.21
N LEU A 266 -6.02 -30.80 12.50
CA LEU A 266 -6.10 -31.45 13.82
C LEU A 266 -4.77 -32.08 14.23
N LEU A 267 -4.05 -32.65 13.28
CA LEU A 267 -2.72 -33.24 13.54
C LEU A 267 -1.58 -32.20 13.59
N GLY A 268 -1.87 -30.92 13.28
CA GLY A 268 -0.87 -29.86 13.26
C GLY A 268 0.13 -29.99 12.11
N LEU A 269 -0.29 -30.50 10.94
CA LEU A 269 0.53 -30.79 9.77
C LEU A 269 0.18 -29.84 8.61
N PRO A 270 0.62 -28.57 8.64
CA PRO A 270 0.43 -27.67 7.49
C PRO A 270 1.27 -28.13 6.30
N ALA A 271 0.69 -28.08 5.10
CA ALA A 271 1.40 -28.33 3.85
C ALA A 271 2.32 -27.16 3.46
N THR A 272 1.92 -25.94 3.86
CA THR A 272 2.70 -24.72 3.61
C THR A 272 2.66 -23.80 4.82
N ILE A 273 3.80 -23.16 5.08
CA ILE A 273 3.90 -22.08 6.06
C ILE A 273 4.60 -20.93 5.35
N THR A 274 3.97 -19.75 5.35
CA THR A 274 4.56 -18.52 4.81
C THR A 274 4.66 -17.49 5.92
N ARG A 275 5.82 -16.84 6.04
CA ARG A 275 6.06 -15.72 6.95
C ARG A 275 6.93 -14.68 6.29
N SER A 276 6.60 -13.42 6.49
CA SER A 276 7.48 -12.30 6.12
C SER A 276 8.18 -11.76 7.35
N TYR A 277 9.51 -11.69 7.29
CA TYR A 277 10.35 -11.19 8.37
C TYR A 277 11.72 -10.77 7.82
N PRO A 278 12.27 -9.62 8.28
CA PRO A 278 11.61 -8.57 9.02
C PRO A 278 10.62 -7.79 8.17
N LEU A 279 9.70 -7.06 8.83
CA LEU A 279 8.81 -6.14 8.15
C LEU A 279 9.41 -4.74 8.12
N THR A 280 9.24 -4.05 7.02
CA THR A 280 9.80 -2.70 6.81
C THR A 280 8.70 -1.70 6.44
N LEU A 281 8.89 -0.47 6.92
CA LEU A 281 8.13 0.68 6.46
C LEU A 281 8.76 1.14 5.14
N TYR A 282 8.05 0.93 4.05
CA TYR A 282 8.47 1.39 2.73
C TYR A 282 8.14 2.87 2.56
N GLY A 283 9.06 3.60 1.94
CA GLY A 283 8.84 4.99 1.60
C GLY A 283 9.48 5.34 0.26
N ASN A 284 8.72 6.06 -0.56
CA ASN A 284 9.17 6.54 -1.85
C ASN A 284 9.00 8.06 -1.93
N GLN A 285 9.90 8.73 -2.64
CA GLN A 285 9.80 10.16 -2.90
C GLN A 285 10.27 10.51 -4.32
N ALA A 286 9.65 11.55 -4.88
CA ALA A 286 10.07 12.16 -6.12
C ALA A 286 9.85 13.68 -6.04
N ILE A 287 10.69 14.45 -6.74
CA ILE A 287 10.53 15.88 -6.93
C ILE A 287 10.47 16.12 -8.43
N GLN A 288 9.28 16.49 -8.90
CA GLN A 288 8.99 16.75 -10.31
C GLN A 288 9.03 18.25 -10.56
N TRP A 289 9.50 18.65 -11.74
CA TRP A 289 9.60 20.04 -12.17
C TRP A 289 9.01 20.20 -13.54
N ALA A 290 8.39 21.36 -13.77
CA ALA A 290 8.04 21.76 -15.12
C ALA A 290 8.18 23.27 -15.25
N ALA A 291 8.55 23.70 -16.45
CA ALA A 291 8.58 25.11 -16.83
C ALA A 291 7.97 25.26 -18.23
N PHE A 292 7.33 26.37 -18.48
CA PHE A 292 6.72 26.64 -19.77
C PHE A 292 6.79 28.11 -20.14
N ILE A 293 6.72 28.35 -21.44
CA ILE A 293 6.50 29.65 -22.05
C ILE A 293 5.56 29.51 -23.26
N GLN A 294 4.64 30.42 -23.40
CA GLN A 294 3.75 30.49 -24.58
C GLN A 294 3.49 31.93 -24.96
N ASP A 295 3.23 32.17 -26.24
CA ASP A 295 2.81 33.46 -26.81
C ASP A 295 1.62 33.27 -27.76
N ASN A 296 0.56 34.00 -27.52
CA ASN A 296 -0.53 34.15 -28.45
C ASN A 296 -0.28 35.45 -29.24
N TYR A 297 0.47 35.32 -30.31
CA TYR A 297 0.86 36.46 -31.15
C TYR A 297 -0.19 36.77 -32.20
N ARG A 298 -0.87 37.91 -32.05
CA ARG A 298 -1.84 38.39 -33.02
C ARG A 298 -1.13 39.05 -34.22
N VAL A 299 -0.84 38.24 -35.23
CA VAL A 299 -0.13 38.68 -36.43
C VAL A 299 -0.94 39.76 -37.16
N ARG A 300 -2.25 39.48 -37.35
CA ARG A 300 -3.26 40.35 -37.94
C ARG A 300 -4.56 40.24 -37.14
N SER A 301 -5.57 41.09 -37.50
CA SER A 301 -6.87 41.04 -36.83
C SER A 301 -7.62 39.71 -37.01
N ASP A 302 -7.30 38.97 -38.06
CA ASP A 302 -7.87 37.69 -38.48
C ASP A 302 -6.90 36.51 -38.35
N LEU A 303 -5.71 36.72 -37.77
CA LEU A 303 -4.72 35.67 -37.66
C LEU A 303 -3.94 35.76 -36.35
N THR A 304 -4.04 34.75 -35.54
CA THR A 304 -3.26 34.56 -34.31
C THR A 304 -2.37 33.33 -34.42
N LEU A 305 -1.09 33.50 -34.12
CA LEU A 305 -0.11 32.42 -34.01
C LEU A 305 0.08 32.06 -32.53
N ASN A 306 -0.22 30.80 -32.18
CA ASN A 306 -0.03 30.29 -30.84
C ASN A 306 1.27 29.48 -30.81
N LEU A 307 2.26 29.97 -30.07
CA LEU A 307 3.57 29.32 -29.88
C LEU A 307 3.74 28.92 -28.44
N GLY A 308 4.23 27.75 -28.20
CA GLY A 308 4.48 27.28 -26.83
C GLY A 308 5.64 26.31 -26.75
N PHE A 309 6.26 26.28 -25.60
CA PHE A 309 7.27 25.31 -25.23
C PHE A 309 7.11 24.95 -23.77
N ARG A 310 7.16 23.66 -23.48
CA ARG A 310 7.12 23.12 -22.11
C ARG A 310 8.24 22.11 -21.92
N TRP A 311 8.92 22.23 -20.80
CA TRP A 311 9.87 21.26 -20.30
C TRP A 311 9.32 20.63 -19.03
N GLU A 312 9.43 19.30 -18.95
CA GLU A 312 9.02 18.53 -17.78
C GLU A 312 10.16 17.59 -17.36
N TYR A 313 10.42 17.56 -16.08
CA TYR A 313 11.36 16.63 -15.47
C TYR A 313 10.62 15.77 -14.45
N ASP A 314 10.45 14.50 -14.78
CA ASP A 314 9.75 13.51 -13.97
C ASP A 314 10.72 12.38 -13.60
N PRO A 315 11.46 12.50 -12.49
CA PRO A 315 12.41 11.49 -12.07
C PRO A 315 11.70 10.25 -11.53
N PHE A 316 12.35 9.11 -11.65
CA PHE A 316 11.90 7.90 -10.97
C PHE A 316 11.86 8.12 -9.45
N PHE A 317 10.88 7.52 -8.80
CA PHE A 317 10.81 7.51 -7.35
C PHE A 317 12.05 6.82 -6.78
N ARG A 318 12.60 7.43 -5.74
CA ARG A 318 13.65 6.85 -4.92
C ARG A 318 13.09 6.39 -3.58
N GLY A 319 13.60 5.29 -3.05
CA GLY A 319 13.28 4.85 -1.69
C GLY A 319 13.75 5.88 -0.66
N VAL A 320 12.87 6.25 0.28
CA VAL A 320 13.23 7.22 1.36
C VAL A 320 14.34 6.67 2.26
N ASN A 321 14.31 5.36 2.50
CA ASN A 321 15.31 4.64 3.29
C ASN A 321 16.20 3.76 2.39
N SER A 322 16.26 4.07 1.10
CA SER A 322 17.03 3.32 0.10
C SER A 322 16.71 1.82 0.04
N GLN A 323 15.47 1.46 0.38
CA GLN A 323 14.98 0.07 0.46
C GLN A 323 14.57 -0.51 -0.90
N THR A 324 14.68 0.28 -1.97
CA THR A 324 14.34 -0.18 -3.31
C THR A 324 15.42 -1.11 -3.81
N SER A 325 15.05 -2.26 -4.34
CA SER A 325 15.94 -3.14 -5.09
C SER A 325 15.37 -3.43 -6.47
N ALA A 326 16.18 -3.85 -7.40
CA ALA A 326 15.75 -4.30 -8.71
C ALA A 326 16.45 -5.63 -9.07
N PHE A 327 15.73 -6.47 -9.77
CA PHE A 327 16.28 -7.67 -10.37
C PHE A 327 16.53 -7.41 -11.85
N GLU A 328 17.79 -7.54 -12.26
CA GLU A 328 18.18 -7.55 -13.67
C GLU A 328 18.34 -9.00 -14.11
N PRO A 329 17.48 -9.49 -15.01
CA PRO A 329 17.59 -10.86 -15.48
C PRO A 329 18.89 -11.04 -16.29
N SER A 330 19.34 -12.27 -16.38
CA SER A 330 20.47 -12.65 -17.24
C SER A 330 20.19 -12.26 -18.69
N THR A 331 20.83 -11.19 -19.16
CA THR A 331 20.76 -10.74 -20.55
C THR A 331 22.16 -10.49 -21.08
N THR A 332 22.37 -10.75 -22.35
CA THR A 332 23.62 -10.43 -23.05
C THR A 332 23.70 -8.95 -23.45
N THR A 333 22.63 -8.17 -23.22
CA THR A 333 22.47 -6.80 -23.74
C THR A 333 22.20 -5.74 -22.66
N GLY A 334 22.03 -6.10 -21.40
CA GLY A 334 21.83 -5.15 -20.29
C GLY A 334 23.15 -4.58 -19.74
N PHE A 335 23.06 -3.70 -18.75
CA PHE A 335 24.23 -3.21 -18.02
C PHE A 335 24.89 -4.32 -17.16
N ASN A 336 24.26 -5.46 -17.06
CA ASN A 336 24.82 -6.69 -16.57
C ASN A 336 25.11 -7.63 -17.74
N ASN A 337 26.32 -7.61 -18.24
CA ASN A 337 26.78 -8.52 -19.29
C ASN A 337 27.12 -9.92 -18.73
N SER A 338 26.43 -10.35 -17.69
CA SER A 338 26.64 -11.63 -17.00
C SER A 338 25.58 -12.64 -17.45
N ALA A 339 26.00 -13.90 -17.60
CA ALA A 339 25.07 -15.01 -17.80
C ALA A 339 24.19 -15.32 -16.58
N LYS A 340 24.38 -14.58 -15.47
CA LYS A 340 23.63 -14.72 -14.21
C LYS A 340 22.82 -13.46 -13.95
N GLY A 341 21.58 -13.60 -13.48
CA GLY A 341 20.78 -12.46 -13.02
C GLY A 341 21.44 -11.76 -11.83
N LEU A 342 21.25 -10.44 -11.72
CA LEU A 342 21.74 -9.61 -10.61
C LEU A 342 20.60 -9.01 -9.81
N VAL A 343 20.79 -8.90 -8.50
CA VAL A 343 19.98 -8.05 -7.61
C VAL A 343 20.77 -6.76 -7.39
N ILE A 344 20.18 -5.63 -7.77
CA ILE A 344 20.78 -4.31 -7.64
C ILE A 344 20.22 -3.65 -6.37
N VAL A 345 21.11 -3.14 -5.52
CA VAL A 345 20.78 -2.49 -4.26
C VAL A 345 21.36 -1.07 -4.20
N PRO A 346 20.67 -0.09 -3.60
CA PRO A 346 21.20 1.26 -3.44
C PRO A 346 22.43 1.30 -2.54
N THR A 347 23.49 1.92 -3.02
CA THR A 347 24.74 2.15 -2.27
C THR A 347 25.17 3.60 -2.37
N ASN A 348 25.94 4.08 -1.38
CA ASN A 348 26.65 5.36 -1.49
C ASN A 348 27.85 5.23 -2.46
N SER A 349 28.56 6.33 -2.67
CA SER A 349 29.71 6.37 -3.56
C SER A 349 30.87 5.45 -3.15
N SER A 350 30.94 5.07 -1.86
CA SER A 350 31.94 4.12 -1.34
C SER A 350 31.47 2.65 -1.40
N GLY A 351 30.29 2.38 -1.96
CA GLY A 351 29.74 1.01 -2.08
C GLY A 351 29.03 0.51 -0.81
N THR A 352 28.86 1.36 0.20
CA THR A 352 28.12 0.98 1.42
C THR A 352 26.61 1.01 1.16
N LEU A 353 25.88 0.02 1.64
CA LEU A 353 24.41 -0.01 1.59
C LEU A 353 23.82 1.23 2.27
N LEU A 354 22.88 1.89 1.60
CA LEU A 354 22.26 3.11 2.11
C LEU A 354 21.17 2.83 3.15
N ASP A 355 20.55 1.65 3.13
CA ASP A 355 19.63 1.24 4.18
C ASP A 355 20.37 0.47 5.28
N PRO A 356 20.59 1.08 6.45
CA PRO A 356 21.24 0.40 7.55
C PRO A 356 20.40 -0.78 8.10
N ASN A 357 19.09 -0.79 7.86
CA ASN A 357 18.21 -1.87 8.28
C ASN A 357 18.20 -3.05 7.29
N ALA A 358 18.61 -2.83 6.04
CA ALA A 358 18.77 -3.89 5.05
C ALA A 358 20.03 -4.75 5.31
N GLN A 359 20.96 -4.28 6.09
CA GLN A 359 22.20 -5.02 6.38
C GLN A 359 21.99 -6.40 7.02
N PRO A 360 21.10 -6.58 8.01
CA PRO A 360 20.86 -7.92 8.56
C PRO A 360 20.25 -8.89 7.56
N GLU A 361 19.38 -8.39 6.69
CA GLU A 361 18.70 -9.20 5.67
C GLU A 361 19.66 -9.57 4.55
N THR A 362 20.38 -8.61 4.03
CA THR A 362 21.41 -8.85 3.01
C THR A 362 22.56 -9.67 3.55
N SER A 363 22.92 -9.53 4.83
CA SER A 363 23.96 -10.36 5.43
C SER A 363 23.57 -11.83 5.58
N GLN A 364 22.27 -12.13 5.72
CA GLN A 364 21.78 -13.51 5.73
C GLN A 364 21.70 -14.12 4.33
N LEU A 365 21.39 -13.32 3.31
CA LEU A 365 21.30 -13.77 1.93
C LEU A 365 22.62 -13.61 1.16
N MET A 366 23.44 -12.62 1.51
CA MET A 366 24.71 -12.34 0.84
C MET A 366 25.70 -13.50 0.83
N PRO A 367 25.86 -14.32 1.88
CA PRO A 367 26.75 -15.46 1.80
C PRO A 367 26.36 -16.47 0.73
N LEU A 368 25.05 -16.60 0.45
CA LEU A 368 24.52 -17.55 -0.55
C LEU A 368 24.50 -16.97 -1.97
N PHE A 369 24.41 -15.64 -2.12
CA PHE A 369 24.20 -14.96 -3.39
C PHE A 369 25.11 -13.73 -3.57
N SER A 370 26.23 -13.65 -2.83
CA SER A 370 27.14 -12.50 -2.87
C SER A 370 27.66 -12.18 -4.27
N ASP A 371 27.80 -13.19 -5.13
CA ASP A 371 28.18 -13.08 -6.53
C ASP A 371 27.05 -12.55 -7.44
N ARG A 372 25.88 -12.28 -6.89
CA ARG A 372 24.67 -11.85 -7.60
C ARG A 372 24.03 -10.59 -7.04
N ILE A 373 24.65 -9.95 -6.03
CA ILE A 373 24.20 -8.68 -5.49
C ILE A 373 25.21 -7.62 -5.86
N GLU A 374 24.75 -6.55 -6.50
CA GLU A 374 25.61 -5.46 -6.96
C GLU A 374 25.06 -4.12 -6.49
N GLY A 375 25.97 -3.22 -6.08
CA GLY A 375 25.61 -1.88 -5.64
C GLY A 375 25.40 -0.91 -6.80
N THR A 376 24.48 0.05 -6.61
CA THR A 376 24.26 1.10 -7.61
C THR A 376 25.51 1.90 -7.94
N SER A 377 26.44 2.10 -6.98
CA SER A 377 27.71 2.81 -7.21
C SER A 377 28.64 2.07 -8.18
N ALA A 378 28.74 0.75 -8.07
CA ALA A 378 29.54 -0.09 -8.95
C ALA A 378 29.03 -0.09 -10.39
N LEU A 379 27.71 0.04 -10.55
CA LEU A 379 27.03 0.08 -11.84
C LEU A 379 26.85 1.51 -12.39
N HIS A 380 27.35 2.53 -11.71
CA HIS A 380 27.15 3.94 -12.06
C HIS A 380 25.67 4.34 -12.20
N LEU A 381 24.81 3.76 -11.35
CA LEU A 381 23.39 4.02 -11.28
C LEU A 381 23.07 5.00 -10.13
N PRO A 382 21.98 5.79 -10.25
CA PRO A 382 21.49 6.60 -9.15
C PRO A 382 20.83 5.72 -8.06
N GLU A 383 20.55 6.30 -6.88
CA GLU A 383 19.82 5.63 -5.79
C GLU A 383 18.43 5.11 -6.21
N SER A 384 17.81 5.73 -7.21
CA SER A 384 16.55 5.25 -7.82
C SER A 384 16.73 4.01 -8.68
N ILE A 385 17.97 3.51 -8.83
CA ILE A 385 18.38 2.38 -9.70
C ILE A 385 18.23 2.70 -11.19
N ARG A 386 17.23 3.48 -11.57
CA ARG A 386 16.95 3.88 -12.95
C ARG A 386 17.41 5.31 -13.20
N LYS A 387 18.11 5.52 -14.31
CA LYS A 387 18.49 6.87 -14.76
C LYS A 387 17.27 7.58 -15.34
N THR A 388 16.97 8.76 -14.82
CA THR A 388 16.00 9.66 -15.43
C THR A 388 16.67 10.38 -16.59
N GLY A 389 15.97 10.49 -17.72
CA GLY A 389 16.42 11.29 -18.85
C GLY A 389 16.44 12.80 -18.55
N PRO A 390 16.90 13.62 -19.50
CA PRO A 390 17.00 15.09 -19.31
C PRO A 390 15.66 15.81 -19.20
N GLY A 391 14.57 15.09 -19.32
CA GLY A 391 13.20 15.60 -19.30
C GLY A 391 12.52 15.46 -20.65
N LEU A 392 11.23 15.80 -20.65
CA LEU A 392 10.38 15.81 -21.82
C LEU A 392 10.27 17.24 -22.34
N TYR A 393 10.47 17.42 -23.64
CA TYR A 393 10.35 18.71 -24.33
C TYR A 393 9.14 18.68 -25.26
N VAL A 394 8.19 19.60 -25.02
CA VAL A 394 6.90 19.61 -25.69
C VAL A 394 6.70 20.97 -26.40
N PRO A 395 7.09 21.10 -27.68
CA PRO A 395 6.75 22.27 -28.46
C PRO A 395 5.27 22.26 -28.88
N ARG A 396 4.67 23.44 -29.00
CA ARG A 396 3.30 23.63 -29.47
C ARG A 396 3.26 24.78 -30.51
N VAL A 397 2.63 24.50 -31.63
CA VAL A 397 2.35 25.52 -32.66
C VAL A 397 0.89 25.39 -33.07
N GLY A 398 0.18 26.51 -33.13
CA GLY A 398 -1.21 26.60 -33.56
C GLY A 398 -1.47 27.89 -34.33
N LEU A 399 -2.44 27.83 -35.20
CA LEU A 399 -2.97 28.98 -35.98
C LEU A 399 -4.46 29.11 -35.69
N ALA A 400 -4.93 30.30 -35.45
CA ALA A 400 -6.34 30.63 -35.26
C ALA A 400 -6.71 31.91 -36.02
#